data_6f86018147ba85b75886c31967749747
#
_entry.id   6f86018147ba85b75886c31967749747
#
_cell.length_a   1.000
_cell.length_b   1.000
_cell.length_c   1.000
_cell.angle_alpha   90.00
_cell.angle_beta   90.00
_cell.angle_gamma   90.00
#
_symmetry.space_group_name_H-M   'P 1'
#
loop_
_entity.id
_entity.type
_entity.pdbx_description
1 polymer ?
#
loop_
_entity_poly.entity_id
_entity_poly.type
_entity_poly.pdbx_seq_one_letter_code
_entity_poly.pdbx_strand_id
1 'polypeptide(L)'
;MASSERTPLRRVVMASLIGTTIEWYDFFLYGSAAALVFNRLFFPEFDPLVGTMLAFATYALGFVARPVGGIVFGHFGDRIGRKRLLMLSLVLMGVATILIGLLPTYAQFGVWAPVALIVLRLIQGFAVGGEWGGAVLMAAEHGDAARRGFWASWPQAGVPAGSLLAAAVLAIMAAVQTEADFLDWGWRVPFVLSALLVVVGWYIRNRVSESPMFEAEVEAAEAPAKVPAMDVLRERPKALVLGAGLRLGENISYYILTVFSLTYLVDVSHESRSVALNALLIGAAVQFFAIPLLALLSDRIGRRPVYALGAFGLAIWGFVLFGLLGSGNNGSIVLALVVGLVLHGAMYGPQAAFITELFPTRIRYSGVSIAYQLTSIVAGSLAPIIALWLYKQYDSATPVAIYVGVACAVSGISALLARETRGLELAEIK
;
A
#
# COMPACT_ATOMS: atom_id res chain seq x y z
N MET A 1 -22.87 -34.16 3.23
CA MET A 1 -21.92 -33.04 3.21
C MET A 1 -22.66 -31.86 2.63
N ALA A 2 -22.94 -30.84 3.41
CA ALA A 2 -23.64 -29.65 2.92
C ALA A 2 -22.70 -28.94 1.91
N SER A 3 -23.17 -28.74 0.68
CA SER A 3 -22.50 -27.88 -0.30
C SER A 3 -22.32 -26.51 0.33
N SER A 4 -21.09 -26.15 0.68
CA SER A 4 -20.81 -24.79 1.13
C SER A 4 -21.15 -23.87 -0.05
N GLU A 5 -22.23 -23.10 0.07
CA GLU A 5 -22.58 -22.11 -0.95
C GLU A 5 -21.36 -21.20 -1.13
N ARG A 6 -20.76 -21.22 -2.32
CA ARG A 6 -19.62 -20.37 -2.67
C ARG A 6 -20.00 -18.91 -2.46
N THR A 7 -19.19 -18.19 -1.70
CA THR A 7 -19.42 -16.75 -1.48
C THR A 7 -19.45 -16.01 -2.82
N PRO A 8 -20.47 -15.17 -3.10
CA PRO A 8 -20.51 -14.39 -4.33
C PRO A 8 -19.25 -13.53 -4.49
N LEU A 9 -18.61 -13.55 -5.67
CA LEU A 9 -17.38 -12.84 -5.97
C LEU A 9 -17.42 -11.37 -5.55
N ARG A 10 -18.54 -10.68 -5.78
CA ARG A 10 -18.69 -9.27 -5.36
C ARG A 10 -18.51 -9.08 -3.85
N ARG A 11 -18.95 -10.03 -3.03
CA ARG A 11 -18.78 -9.96 -1.57
C ARG A 11 -17.32 -10.15 -1.17
N VAL A 12 -16.61 -11.07 -1.83
CA VAL A 12 -15.16 -11.28 -1.61
C VAL A 12 -14.37 -10.02 -1.94
N VAL A 13 -14.64 -9.45 -3.12
CA VAL A 13 -13.98 -8.24 -3.61
C VAL A 13 -14.25 -7.04 -2.70
N MET A 14 -15.51 -6.84 -2.28
CA MET A 14 -15.86 -5.77 -1.34
C MET A 14 -15.19 -5.96 0.03
N ALA A 15 -15.11 -7.19 0.52
CA ALA A 15 -14.39 -7.48 1.77
C ALA A 15 -12.90 -7.15 1.68
N SER A 16 -12.28 -7.46 0.53
CA SER A 16 -10.87 -7.12 0.28
C SER A 16 -10.66 -5.61 0.13
N LEU A 17 -11.52 -4.92 -0.63
CA LEU A 17 -11.49 -3.46 -0.77
C LEU A 17 -11.61 -2.76 0.59
N ILE A 18 -12.63 -3.13 1.38
CA ILE A 18 -12.87 -2.53 2.70
C ILE A 18 -11.69 -2.78 3.64
N GLY A 19 -11.16 -4.01 3.65
CA GLY A 19 -10.01 -4.35 4.47
C GLY A 19 -8.79 -3.49 4.13
N THR A 20 -8.44 -3.41 2.85
CA THR A 20 -7.31 -2.58 2.40
C THR A 20 -7.58 -1.08 2.62
N THR A 21 -8.84 -0.62 2.50
CA THR A 21 -9.20 0.77 2.82
C THR A 21 -8.95 1.08 4.29
N ILE A 22 -9.29 0.17 5.21
CA ILE A 22 -9.04 0.32 6.65
C ILE A 22 -7.54 0.35 6.94
N GLU A 23 -6.77 -0.56 6.33
CA GLU A 23 -5.32 -0.61 6.44
C GLU A 23 -4.68 0.73 6.05
N TRP A 24 -5.05 1.26 4.89
CA TRP A 24 -4.47 2.50 4.38
C TRP A 24 -5.00 3.75 5.09
N TYR A 25 -6.23 3.70 5.61
CA TYR A 25 -6.73 4.72 6.53
C TYR A 25 -5.81 4.85 7.75
N ASP A 26 -5.55 3.74 8.45
CA ASP A 26 -4.68 3.72 9.63
C ASP A 26 -3.25 4.18 9.30
N PHE A 27 -2.76 3.81 8.13
CA PHE A 27 -1.43 4.19 7.65
C PHE A 27 -1.32 5.71 7.42
N PHE A 28 -2.26 6.31 6.70
CA PHE A 28 -2.27 7.76 6.44
C PHE A 28 -2.58 8.56 7.70
N LEU A 29 -3.45 8.04 8.56
CA LEU A 29 -3.76 8.65 9.85
C LEU A 29 -2.50 8.74 10.73
N TYR A 30 -1.72 7.66 10.81
CA TYR A 30 -0.46 7.66 11.56
C TYR A 30 0.54 8.68 10.99
N GLY A 31 0.70 8.72 9.67
CA GLY A 31 1.57 9.69 9.02
C GLY A 31 1.20 11.14 9.32
N SER A 32 -0.09 11.44 9.32
CA SER A 32 -0.61 12.77 9.69
C SER A 32 -0.40 13.09 11.17
N ALA A 33 -0.63 12.12 12.07
CA ALA A 33 -0.38 12.28 13.49
C ALA A 33 1.12 12.45 13.81
N ALA A 34 2.00 11.76 13.09
CA ALA A 34 3.45 11.93 13.22
C ALA A 34 3.88 13.37 12.89
N ALA A 35 3.27 13.96 11.86
CA ALA A 35 3.57 15.33 11.45
C ALA A 35 3.01 16.39 12.41
N LEU A 36 1.79 16.18 12.95
CA LEU A 36 1.02 17.22 13.65
C LEU A 36 1.08 17.11 15.17
N VAL A 37 1.27 15.91 15.72
CA VAL A 37 1.01 15.59 17.13
C VAL A 37 2.19 14.92 17.82
N PHE A 38 2.77 13.88 17.21
CA PHE A 38 3.70 13.01 17.92
C PHE A 38 5.00 13.70 18.30
N ASN A 39 5.48 14.66 17.50
CA ASN A 39 6.64 15.47 17.85
C ASN A 39 6.45 16.24 19.16
N ARG A 40 5.24 16.77 19.41
CA ARG A 40 4.92 17.57 20.60
C ARG A 40 4.61 16.70 21.82
N LEU A 41 3.94 15.58 21.63
CA LEU A 41 3.41 14.77 22.74
C LEU A 41 4.26 13.56 23.11
N PHE A 42 5.10 13.05 22.21
CA PHE A 42 5.94 11.87 22.44
C PHE A 42 7.45 12.21 22.44
N PHE A 43 7.85 13.33 21.85
CA PHE A 43 9.25 13.78 21.75
C PHE A 43 9.46 15.23 22.21
N PRO A 44 8.83 15.69 23.33
CA PRO A 44 8.83 17.09 23.73
C PRO A 44 10.19 17.62 24.20
N GLU A 45 11.12 16.73 24.58
CA GLU A 45 12.45 17.10 25.07
C GLU A 45 13.44 17.43 23.95
N PHE A 46 13.05 17.19 22.69
CA PHE A 46 13.87 17.44 21.52
C PHE A 46 13.48 18.78 20.86
N ASP A 47 14.44 19.37 20.13
CA ASP A 47 14.13 20.45 19.21
C ASP A 47 12.94 20.06 18.31
N PRO A 48 12.00 20.97 17.99
CA PRO A 48 10.79 20.64 17.22
C PRO A 48 11.07 19.93 15.89
N LEU A 49 12.17 20.29 15.21
CA LEU A 49 12.57 19.64 13.96
C LEU A 49 13.05 18.21 14.23
N VAL A 50 13.88 18.01 15.25
CA VAL A 50 14.38 16.70 15.66
C VAL A 50 13.23 15.81 16.13
N GLY A 51 12.31 16.36 16.93
CA GLY A 51 11.09 15.66 17.36
C GLY A 51 10.22 15.18 16.19
N THR A 52 10.08 16.02 15.16
CA THR A 52 9.37 15.65 13.92
C THR A 52 10.12 14.57 13.15
N MET A 53 11.44 14.64 13.04
CA MET A 53 12.25 13.60 12.41
C MET A 53 12.13 12.26 13.15
N LEU A 54 12.12 12.26 14.49
CA LEU A 54 11.91 11.06 15.30
C LEU A 54 10.51 10.47 15.10
N ALA A 55 9.49 11.33 15.05
CA ALA A 55 8.11 10.88 14.75
C ALA A 55 8.01 10.23 13.36
N PHE A 56 8.64 10.79 12.34
CA PHE A 56 8.73 10.16 11.02
C PHE A 56 9.61 8.90 11.00
N ALA A 57 10.65 8.83 11.82
CA ALA A 57 11.43 7.62 11.97
C ALA A 57 10.56 6.45 12.50
N THR A 58 9.65 6.72 13.46
CA THR A 58 8.69 5.70 13.91
C THR A 58 7.78 5.24 12.78
N TYR A 59 7.35 6.15 11.90
CA TYR A 59 6.57 5.81 10.70
C TYR A 59 7.36 4.88 9.76
N ALA A 60 8.64 5.17 9.52
CA ALA A 60 9.53 4.37 8.69
C ALA A 60 9.77 2.96 9.25
N LEU A 61 9.82 2.78 10.58
CA LEU A 61 9.95 1.47 11.23
C LEU A 61 8.82 0.50 10.85
N GLY A 62 7.62 1.00 10.58
CA GLY A 62 6.53 0.19 10.06
C GLY A 62 6.88 -0.51 8.73
N PHE A 63 7.64 0.15 7.85
CA PHE A 63 8.09 -0.46 6.58
C PHE A 63 9.16 -1.54 6.80
N VAL A 64 10.03 -1.36 7.80
CA VAL A 64 11.06 -2.36 8.11
C VAL A 64 10.46 -3.67 8.62
N ALA A 65 9.33 -3.61 9.32
CA ALA A 65 8.63 -4.79 9.80
C ALA A 65 7.82 -5.54 8.72
N ARG A 66 7.44 -4.86 7.61
CA ARG A 66 6.61 -5.46 6.54
C ARG A 66 7.22 -6.69 5.88
N PRO A 67 8.48 -6.74 5.45
CA PRO A 67 9.05 -7.94 4.85
C PRO A 67 9.01 -9.15 5.76
N VAL A 68 9.26 -8.96 7.06
CA VAL A 68 9.15 -10.04 8.06
C VAL A 68 7.71 -10.54 8.14
N GLY A 69 6.74 -9.62 8.22
CA GLY A 69 5.31 -9.94 8.15
C GLY A 69 4.96 -10.68 6.87
N GLY A 70 5.40 -10.18 5.71
CA GLY A 70 5.15 -10.82 4.40
C GLY A 70 5.66 -12.26 4.32
N ILE A 71 6.84 -12.53 4.84
CA ILE A 71 7.41 -13.89 4.91
C ILE A 71 6.58 -14.78 5.83
N VAL A 72 6.28 -14.30 7.04
CA VAL A 72 5.56 -15.08 8.07
C VAL A 72 4.12 -15.35 7.62
N PHE A 73 3.37 -14.31 7.25
CA PHE A 73 1.99 -14.47 6.80
C PHE A 73 1.89 -15.25 5.50
N GLY A 74 2.82 -15.06 4.55
CA GLY A 74 2.89 -15.84 3.32
C GLY A 74 3.10 -17.32 3.63
N HIS A 75 4.11 -17.64 4.46
CA HIS A 75 4.43 -19.02 4.85
C HIS A 75 3.23 -19.73 5.51
N PHE A 76 2.61 -19.09 6.50
CA PHE A 76 1.46 -19.66 7.16
C PHE A 76 0.19 -19.63 6.30
N GLY A 77 0.02 -18.63 5.43
CA GLY A 77 -1.12 -18.53 4.54
C GLY A 77 -1.21 -19.66 3.51
N ASP A 78 -0.07 -20.13 3.04
CA ASP A 78 0.00 -21.31 2.16
C ASP A 78 -0.22 -22.63 2.91
N ARG A 79 -0.25 -22.63 4.27
CA ARG A 79 -0.43 -23.81 5.10
C ARG A 79 -1.80 -23.91 5.79
N ILE A 80 -2.30 -22.81 6.29
CA ILE A 80 -3.51 -22.77 7.15
C ILE A 80 -4.66 -21.94 6.56
N GLY A 81 -4.47 -21.35 5.38
CA GLY A 81 -5.47 -20.62 4.62
C GLY A 81 -5.31 -19.10 4.62
N ARG A 82 -5.77 -18.48 3.54
CA ARG A 82 -5.65 -17.03 3.30
C ARG A 82 -6.59 -16.24 4.22
N LYS A 83 -7.83 -16.69 4.37
CA LYS A 83 -8.86 -16.03 5.20
C LYS A 83 -8.42 -15.86 6.65
N ARG A 84 -7.88 -16.94 7.27
CA ARG A 84 -7.46 -16.91 8.68
C ARG A 84 -6.37 -15.88 8.92
N LEU A 85 -5.41 -15.81 8.02
CA LEU A 85 -4.29 -14.86 8.15
C LEU A 85 -4.74 -13.42 7.91
N LEU A 86 -5.64 -13.18 6.95
CA LEU A 86 -6.25 -11.88 6.74
C LEU A 86 -7.06 -11.38 7.94
N MET A 87 -7.74 -12.30 8.63
CA MET A 87 -8.46 -11.98 9.88
C MET A 87 -7.48 -11.60 10.99
N LEU A 88 -6.40 -12.36 11.12
CA LEU A 88 -5.36 -12.11 12.13
C LEU A 88 -4.65 -10.77 11.88
N SER A 89 -4.27 -10.48 10.62
CA SER A 89 -3.63 -9.20 10.27
C SER A 89 -4.53 -8.00 10.57
N LEU A 90 -5.80 -8.07 10.20
CA LEU A 90 -6.78 -7.01 10.48
C LEU A 90 -6.92 -6.75 12.00
N VAL A 91 -7.04 -7.81 12.80
CA VAL A 91 -7.17 -7.67 14.27
C VAL A 91 -5.89 -7.12 14.88
N LEU A 92 -4.72 -7.65 14.51
CA LEU A 92 -3.43 -7.17 15.02
C LEU A 92 -3.21 -5.68 14.70
N MET A 93 -3.45 -5.30 13.45
CA MET A 93 -3.30 -3.93 13.00
C MET A 93 -4.28 -3.01 13.72
N GLY A 94 -5.56 -3.38 13.75
CA GLY A 94 -6.59 -2.55 14.35
C GLY A 94 -6.41 -2.39 15.87
N VAL A 95 -6.07 -3.46 16.58
CA VAL A 95 -5.76 -3.39 18.03
C VAL A 95 -4.55 -2.48 18.27
N ALA A 96 -3.50 -2.61 17.47
CA ALA A 96 -2.34 -1.72 17.59
C ALA A 96 -2.71 -0.25 17.32
N THR A 97 -3.55 0.02 16.32
CA THR A 97 -4.05 1.39 16.02
C THR A 97 -4.85 1.97 17.18
N ILE A 98 -5.79 1.21 17.73
CA ILE A 98 -6.58 1.63 18.89
C ILE A 98 -5.68 1.93 20.09
N LEU A 99 -4.72 1.05 20.37
CA LEU A 99 -3.76 1.22 21.46
C LEU A 99 -2.88 2.46 21.25
N ILE A 100 -2.50 2.82 20.04
CA ILE A 100 -1.81 4.10 19.75
C ILE A 100 -2.67 5.27 20.17
N GLY A 101 -3.96 5.27 19.84
CA GLY A 101 -4.89 6.33 20.29
C GLY A 101 -5.08 6.40 21.79
N LEU A 102 -4.85 5.30 22.51
CA LEU A 102 -4.99 5.22 23.97
C LEU A 102 -3.66 5.42 24.71
N LEU A 103 -2.52 5.56 24.00
CA LEU A 103 -1.22 5.71 24.63
C LEU A 103 -1.19 6.96 25.54
N PRO A 104 -0.59 6.84 26.75
CA PRO A 104 -0.24 8.01 27.54
C PRO A 104 0.88 8.80 26.81
N THR A 105 0.87 10.12 27.00
CA THR A 105 1.88 11.02 26.45
C THR A 105 3.20 10.92 27.22
N TYR A 106 4.26 11.54 26.70
CA TYR A 106 5.54 11.62 27.40
C TYR A 106 5.43 12.25 28.79
N ALA A 107 4.59 13.27 28.95
CA ALA A 107 4.33 13.92 30.22
C ALA A 107 3.74 12.97 31.30
N GLN A 108 3.04 11.92 30.87
CA GLN A 108 2.39 10.95 31.77
C GLN A 108 3.24 9.68 32.00
N PHE A 109 4.01 9.26 31.00
CA PHE A 109 4.66 7.95 30.99
C PHE A 109 6.18 8.01 30.69
N GLY A 110 6.71 9.21 30.51
CA GLY A 110 8.12 9.46 30.23
C GLY A 110 8.59 8.71 28.96
N VAL A 111 9.82 8.22 29.00
CA VAL A 111 10.46 7.52 27.87
C VAL A 111 9.70 6.27 27.38
N TRP A 112 8.84 5.70 28.23
CA TRP A 112 8.05 4.52 27.84
C TRP A 112 6.94 4.85 26.84
N ALA A 113 6.51 6.10 26.74
CA ALA A 113 5.52 6.52 25.75
C ALA A 113 6.04 6.37 24.30
N PRO A 114 7.18 6.94 23.88
CA PRO A 114 7.74 6.70 22.55
C PRO A 114 8.16 5.24 22.34
N VAL A 115 8.64 4.51 23.35
CA VAL A 115 8.96 3.08 23.22
C VAL A 115 7.70 2.27 22.88
N ALA A 116 6.60 2.49 23.60
CA ALA A 116 5.33 1.83 23.32
C ALA A 116 4.79 2.19 21.90
N LEU A 117 4.92 3.45 21.49
CA LEU A 117 4.56 3.89 20.14
C LEU A 117 5.35 3.12 19.06
N ILE A 118 6.67 2.97 19.25
CA ILE A 118 7.54 2.20 18.34
C ILE A 118 7.13 0.73 18.29
N VAL A 119 6.90 0.09 19.43
CA VAL A 119 6.48 -1.32 19.49
C VAL A 119 5.16 -1.52 18.75
N LEU A 120 4.16 -0.67 19.01
CA LEU A 120 2.88 -0.75 18.32
C LEU A 120 3.01 -0.52 16.82
N ARG A 121 3.90 0.38 16.41
CA ARG A 121 4.18 0.63 14.99
C ARG A 121 4.85 -0.56 14.28
N LEU A 122 5.75 -1.26 14.97
CA LEU A 122 6.35 -2.51 14.46
C LEU A 122 5.28 -3.61 14.32
N ILE A 123 4.37 -3.74 15.29
CA ILE A 123 3.24 -4.69 15.22
C ILE A 123 2.33 -4.37 14.03
N GLN A 124 1.98 -3.09 13.82
CA GLN A 124 1.20 -2.67 12.64
C GLN A 124 1.93 -3.03 11.34
N GLY A 125 3.21 -2.66 11.22
CA GLY A 125 4.00 -2.96 10.03
C GLY A 125 4.09 -4.47 9.74
N PHE A 126 4.30 -5.28 10.77
CA PHE A 126 4.31 -6.73 10.67
C PHE A 126 2.96 -7.27 10.16
N ALA A 127 1.84 -6.81 10.71
CA ALA A 127 0.51 -7.22 10.30
C ALA A 127 0.21 -6.87 8.82
N VAL A 128 0.51 -5.62 8.42
CA VAL A 128 0.35 -5.11 7.06
C VAL A 128 1.17 -5.91 6.03
N GLY A 129 2.34 -6.43 6.43
CA GLY A 129 3.20 -7.21 5.55
C GLY A 129 2.52 -8.39 4.87
N GLY A 130 1.56 -9.04 5.54
CA GLY A 130 0.79 -10.16 5.00
C GLY A 130 -0.54 -9.78 4.34
N GLU A 131 -1.08 -8.62 4.67
CA GLU A 131 -2.43 -8.20 4.28
C GLU A 131 -2.62 -8.14 2.76
N TRP A 132 -1.75 -7.41 2.07
CA TRP A 132 -1.86 -7.18 0.64
C TRP A 132 -1.90 -8.48 -0.17
N GLY A 133 -0.95 -9.40 0.08
CA GLY A 133 -0.89 -10.68 -0.61
C GLY A 133 -2.18 -11.47 -0.45
N GLY A 134 -2.69 -11.57 0.78
CA GLY A 134 -3.94 -12.27 1.07
C GLY A 134 -5.16 -11.62 0.42
N ALA A 135 -5.30 -10.29 0.50
CA ALA A 135 -6.44 -9.57 -0.08
C ALA A 135 -6.50 -9.72 -1.61
N VAL A 136 -5.34 -9.60 -2.27
CA VAL A 136 -5.22 -9.76 -3.73
C VAL A 136 -5.53 -11.20 -4.14
N LEU A 137 -4.98 -12.19 -3.42
CA LEU A 137 -5.21 -13.60 -3.73
C LEU A 137 -6.69 -14.00 -3.56
N MET A 138 -7.34 -13.54 -2.49
CA MET A 138 -8.76 -13.78 -2.32
C MET A 138 -9.57 -13.26 -3.50
N ALA A 139 -9.29 -12.06 -3.99
CA ALA A 139 -9.97 -11.48 -5.15
C ALA A 139 -9.62 -12.20 -6.47
N ALA A 140 -8.34 -12.58 -6.67
CA ALA A 140 -7.84 -13.21 -7.89
C ALA A 140 -8.29 -14.67 -8.03
N GLU A 141 -8.31 -15.43 -6.93
CA GLU A 141 -8.64 -16.86 -6.90
C GLU A 141 -10.16 -17.15 -6.91
N HIS A 142 -10.98 -16.17 -6.48
CA HIS A 142 -12.44 -16.25 -6.64
C HIS A 142 -12.92 -15.69 -8.01
N GLY A 143 -12.10 -14.85 -8.67
CA GLY A 143 -12.41 -14.23 -9.96
C GLY A 143 -12.26 -15.20 -11.15
N ASP A 144 -13.00 -14.92 -12.23
CA ASP A 144 -12.79 -15.61 -13.49
C ASP A 144 -11.47 -15.18 -14.16
N ALA A 145 -10.88 -16.07 -14.98
CA ALA A 145 -9.62 -15.80 -15.69
C ALA A 145 -9.73 -14.62 -16.67
N ALA A 146 -10.94 -14.40 -17.25
CA ALA A 146 -11.15 -13.36 -18.26
C ALA A 146 -11.12 -11.93 -17.68
N ARG A 147 -11.47 -11.77 -16.38
CA ARG A 147 -11.52 -10.46 -15.69
C ARG A 147 -10.75 -10.46 -14.37
N ARG A 148 -9.77 -11.33 -14.23
CA ARG A 148 -8.97 -11.45 -13.00
C ARG A 148 -8.29 -10.15 -12.62
N GLY A 149 -7.74 -9.41 -13.59
CA GLY A 149 -7.14 -8.11 -13.36
C GLY A 149 -8.12 -7.13 -12.74
N PHE A 150 -9.31 -7.01 -13.31
CA PHE A 150 -10.36 -6.15 -12.77
C PHE A 150 -10.74 -6.52 -11.33
N TRP A 151 -10.95 -7.80 -11.04
CA TRP A 151 -11.33 -8.20 -9.69
C TRP A 151 -10.20 -8.06 -8.67
N ALA A 152 -8.97 -8.44 -9.04
CA ALA A 152 -7.80 -8.32 -8.18
C ALA A 152 -7.34 -6.86 -7.98
N SER A 153 -7.79 -5.91 -8.79
CA SER A 153 -7.45 -4.49 -8.65
C SER A 153 -8.26 -3.74 -7.60
N TRP A 154 -9.40 -4.27 -7.16
CA TRP A 154 -10.22 -3.61 -6.15
C TRP A 154 -9.53 -3.45 -4.79
N PRO A 155 -8.81 -4.45 -4.25
CA PRO A 155 -7.94 -4.22 -3.09
C PRO A 155 -6.94 -3.08 -3.31
N GLN A 156 -6.40 -2.94 -4.53
CA GLN A 156 -5.49 -1.85 -4.88
C GLN A 156 -6.17 -0.47 -4.80
N ALA A 157 -7.45 -0.38 -5.22
CA ALA A 157 -8.24 0.84 -5.09
C ALA A 157 -8.51 1.22 -3.61
N GLY A 158 -8.32 0.30 -2.68
CA GLY A 158 -8.37 0.57 -1.24
C GLY A 158 -7.32 1.59 -0.78
N VAL A 159 -6.19 1.71 -1.47
CA VAL A 159 -5.13 2.68 -1.14
C VAL A 159 -5.63 4.13 -1.26
N PRO A 160 -6.08 4.61 -2.43
CA PRO A 160 -6.64 5.95 -2.53
C PRO A 160 -7.92 6.13 -1.71
N ALA A 161 -8.75 5.09 -1.54
CA ALA A 161 -9.93 5.15 -0.68
C ALA A 161 -9.55 5.40 0.79
N GLY A 162 -8.54 4.72 1.32
CA GLY A 162 -8.02 4.92 2.68
C GLY A 162 -7.45 6.33 2.87
N SER A 163 -6.72 6.85 1.88
CA SER A 163 -6.20 8.23 1.88
C SER A 163 -7.34 9.26 1.97
N LEU A 164 -8.37 9.10 1.13
CA LEU A 164 -9.54 9.98 1.12
C LEU A 164 -10.30 9.92 2.45
N LEU A 165 -10.48 8.72 3.02
CA LEU A 165 -11.16 8.53 4.29
C LEU A 165 -10.39 9.17 5.45
N ALA A 166 -9.06 8.98 5.51
CA ALA A 166 -8.21 9.59 6.52
C ALA A 166 -8.27 11.14 6.44
N ALA A 167 -8.17 11.68 5.23
CA ALA A 167 -8.28 13.11 5.01
C ALA A 167 -9.66 13.66 5.40
N ALA A 168 -10.74 12.94 5.09
CA ALA A 168 -12.10 13.35 5.47
C ALA A 168 -12.29 13.38 6.99
N VAL A 169 -11.82 12.34 7.70
CA VAL A 169 -11.90 12.29 9.17
C VAL A 169 -11.10 13.43 9.79
N LEU A 170 -9.88 13.67 9.34
CA LEU A 170 -9.04 14.76 9.85
C LEU A 170 -9.64 16.14 9.54
N ALA A 171 -10.25 16.32 8.36
CA ALA A 171 -10.94 17.55 8.01
C ALA A 171 -12.16 17.81 8.92
N ILE A 172 -12.93 16.78 9.23
CA ILE A 172 -14.05 16.86 10.19
C ILE A 172 -13.52 17.26 11.57
N MET A 173 -12.45 16.62 12.05
CA MET A 173 -11.86 16.95 13.34
C MET A 173 -11.39 18.41 13.40
N ALA A 174 -10.74 18.89 12.33
CA ALA A 174 -10.30 20.29 12.23
C ALA A 174 -11.48 21.30 12.18
N ALA A 175 -12.65 20.90 11.68
CA ALA A 175 -13.83 21.76 11.62
C ALA A 175 -14.61 21.83 12.95
N VAL A 176 -14.52 20.79 13.80
CA VAL A 176 -15.33 20.69 15.04
C VAL A 176 -14.53 20.92 16.32
N GLN A 177 -13.20 21.08 16.22
CA GLN A 177 -12.30 21.24 17.37
C GLN A 177 -11.36 22.44 17.21
N THR A 178 -10.95 23.03 18.32
CA THR A 178 -9.83 23.97 18.34
C THR A 178 -8.50 23.23 18.27
N GLU A 179 -7.41 23.92 17.91
CA GLU A 179 -6.06 23.31 17.91
C GLU A 179 -5.69 22.79 19.30
N ALA A 180 -6.05 23.51 20.35
CA ALA A 180 -5.81 23.12 21.73
C ALA A 180 -6.54 21.81 22.09
N ASP A 181 -7.83 21.72 21.80
CA ASP A 181 -8.63 20.50 22.04
C ASP A 181 -8.10 19.33 21.21
N PHE A 182 -7.69 19.58 19.95
CA PHE A 182 -7.13 18.55 19.09
C PHE A 182 -5.83 17.98 19.67
N LEU A 183 -4.93 18.83 20.19
CA LEU A 183 -3.68 18.39 20.80
C LEU A 183 -3.87 17.72 22.17
N ASP A 184 -4.87 18.14 22.95
CA ASP A 184 -5.13 17.56 24.27
C ASP A 184 -5.72 16.12 24.17
N TRP A 185 -6.81 15.98 23.43
CA TRP A 185 -7.50 14.69 23.32
C TRP A 185 -7.97 14.32 21.92
N GLY A 186 -8.26 15.30 21.08
CA GLY A 186 -8.95 15.13 19.80
C GLY A 186 -8.21 14.25 18.79
N TRP A 187 -6.89 14.27 18.79
CA TRP A 187 -6.07 13.43 17.94
C TRP A 187 -6.26 11.91 18.18
N ARG A 188 -6.77 11.55 19.37
CA ARG A 188 -7.05 10.15 19.75
C ARG A 188 -8.28 9.61 19.05
N VAL A 189 -9.27 10.47 18.79
CA VAL A 189 -10.58 10.09 18.23
C VAL A 189 -10.45 9.34 16.90
N PRO A 190 -9.68 9.79 15.89
CA PRO A 190 -9.50 9.05 14.65
C PRO A 190 -8.92 7.65 14.85
N PHE A 191 -7.98 7.48 15.80
CA PHE A 191 -7.39 6.17 16.12
C PHE A 191 -8.39 5.24 16.81
N VAL A 192 -9.18 5.75 17.75
CA VAL A 192 -10.21 4.96 18.43
C VAL A 192 -11.37 4.63 17.49
N LEU A 193 -11.68 5.50 16.53
CA LEU A 193 -12.68 5.26 15.49
C LEU A 193 -12.30 4.06 14.61
N SER A 194 -11.01 3.73 14.50
CA SER A 194 -10.56 2.49 13.84
C SER A 194 -11.19 1.23 14.45
N ALA A 195 -11.59 1.26 15.72
CA ALA A 195 -12.31 0.14 16.34
C ALA A 195 -13.59 -0.21 15.58
N LEU A 196 -14.37 0.80 15.17
CA LEU A 196 -15.56 0.60 14.37
C LEU A 196 -15.22 0.00 13.00
N LEU A 197 -14.17 0.53 12.36
CA LEU A 197 -13.71 0.03 11.06
C LEU A 197 -13.23 -1.43 11.15
N VAL A 198 -12.51 -1.79 12.21
CA VAL A 198 -12.05 -3.16 12.47
C VAL A 198 -13.24 -4.11 12.68
N VAL A 199 -14.24 -3.71 13.47
CA VAL A 199 -15.46 -4.51 13.68
C VAL A 199 -16.20 -4.75 12.36
N VAL A 200 -16.36 -3.70 11.54
CA VAL A 200 -16.98 -3.81 10.21
C VAL A 200 -16.15 -4.73 9.31
N GLY A 201 -14.83 -4.54 9.23
CA GLY A 201 -13.94 -5.37 8.43
C GLY A 201 -13.95 -6.84 8.88
N TRP A 202 -13.91 -7.08 10.20
CA TRP A 202 -14.01 -8.42 10.76
C TRP A 202 -15.34 -9.10 10.43
N TYR A 203 -16.47 -8.39 10.61
CA TYR A 203 -17.81 -8.90 10.29
C TYR A 203 -17.92 -9.29 8.82
N ILE A 204 -17.45 -8.45 7.90
CA ILE A 204 -17.53 -8.71 6.46
C ILE A 204 -16.63 -9.88 6.09
N ARG A 205 -15.37 -9.90 6.55
CA ARG A 205 -14.41 -10.97 6.25
C ARG A 205 -14.83 -12.32 6.84
N ASN A 206 -15.45 -12.33 8.01
CA ASN A 206 -15.92 -13.59 8.61
C ASN A 206 -16.96 -14.30 7.76
N ARG A 207 -17.71 -13.57 6.93
CA ARG A 207 -18.74 -14.10 6.02
C ARG A 207 -18.23 -14.50 4.64
N VAL A 208 -16.94 -14.35 4.39
CA VAL A 208 -16.30 -14.78 3.14
C VAL A 208 -15.77 -16.21 3.32
N SER A 209 -15.97 -17.09 2.34
CA SER A 209 -15.36 -18.44 2.32
C SER A 209 -13.87 -18.37 2.06
N GLU A 210 -13.16 -19.47 2.35
CA GLU A 210 -11.74 -19.61 1.98
C GLU A 210 -11.60 -19.64 0.44
N SER A 211 -10.39 -19.50 -0.06
CA SER A 211 -10.07 -19.59 -1.48
C SER A 211 -10.41 -20.98 -2.03
N PRO A 212 -11.23 -21.08 -3.11
CA PRO A 212 -11.54 -22.37 -3.74
C PRO A 212 -10.29 -23.11 -4.25
N MET A 213 -9.27 -22.36 -4.70
CA MET A 213 -8.02 -22.96 -5.17
C MET A 213 -7.20 -23.53 -4.03
N PHE A 214 -7.21 -22.86 -2.89
CA PHE A 214 -6.53 -23.36 -1.69
C PHE A 214 -7.22 -24.63 -1.16
N GLU A 215 -8.56 -24.65 -1.10
CA GLU A 215 -9.32 -25.83 -0.68
C GLU A 215 -9.04 -27.02 -1.61
N ALA A 216 -9.05 -26.82 -2.92
CA ALA A 216 -8.73 -27.86 -3.89
C ALA A 216 -7.27 -28.36 -3.79
N GLU A 217 -6.31 -27.46 -3.54
CA GLU A 217 -4.90 -27.84 -3.33
C GLU A 217 -4.71 -28.68 -2.07
N VAL A 218 -5.37 -28.30 -0.97
CA VAL A 218 -5.32 -29.05 0.30
C VAL A 218 -5.96 -30.43 0.16
N GLU A 219 -7.05 -30.56 -0.61
CA GLU A 219 -7.70 -31.85 -0.90
C GLU A 219 -6.84 -32.74 -1.79
N ALA A 220 -6.08 -32.17 -2.74
CA ALA A 220 -5.24 -32.91 -3.68
C ALA A 220 -3.85 -33.25 -3.14
N ALA A 221 -3.36 -32.52 -2.13
CA ALA A 221 -2.02 -32.68 -1.60
C ALA A 221 -1.91 -33.88 -0.64
N GLU A 222 -0.97 -34.79 -0.91
CA GLU A 222 -0.60 -35.88 0.03
C GLU A 222 0.08 -35.29 1.31
N ALA A 223 0.76 -34.15 1.19
CA ALA A 223 1.33 -33.41 2.31
C ALA A 223 1.45 -31.91 1.98
N PRO A 224 1.17 -30.99 2.92
CA PRO A 224 1.37 -29.57 2.71
C PRO A 224 2.84 -29.24 2.51
N ALA A 225 3.14 -28.18 1.78
CA ALA A 225 4.51 -27.68 1.59
C ALA A 225 5.21 -27.45 2.96
N LYS A 226 6.39 -28.04 3.15
CA LYS A 226 7.09 -27.96 4.45
C LYS A 226 7.54 -26.55 4.78
N VAL A 227 8.12 -25.82 3.81
CA VAL A 227 8.63 -24.45 3.99
C VAL A 227 8.34 -23.61 2.74
N PRO A 228 7.09 -23.15 2.50
CA PRO A 228 6.72 -22.44 1.27
C PRO A 228 7.60 -21.24 0.93
N ALA A 229 8.00 -20.44 1.92
CA ALA A 229 8.88 -19.28 1.71
C ALA A 229 10.27 -19.68 1.14
N MET A 230 10.84 -20.83 1.56
CA MET A 230 12.11 -21.33 1.03
C MET A 230 11.92 -21.93 -0.36
N ASP A 231 10.78 -22.58 -0.60
CA ASP A 231 10.47 -23.16 -1.90
C ASP A 231 10.35 -22.07 -2.98
N VAL A 232 9.79 -20.88 -2.66
CA VAL A 232 9.79 -19.73 -3.57
C VAL A 232 11.20 -19.35 -4.02
N LEU A 233 12.15 -19.25 -3.07
CA LEU A 233 13.54 -18.88 -3.36
C LEU A 233 14.26 -19.92 -4.21
N ARG A 234 13.95 -21.20 -4.00
CA ARG A 234 14.62 -22.32 -4.70
C ARG A 234 14.00 -22.61 -6.06
N GLU A 235 12.68 -22.63 -6.14
CA GLU A 235 11.96 -23.09 -7.33
C GLU A 235 11.64 -21.94 -8.31
N ARG A 236 11.45 -20.70 -7.81
CA ARG A 236 10.96 -19.56 -8.58
C ARG A 236 11.77 -18.26 -8.40
N PRO A 237 13.13 -18.30 -8.38
CA PRO A 237 13.92 -17.09 -8.17
C PRO A 237 13.68 -16.04 -9.26
N LYS A 238 13.52 -16.46 -10.52
CA LYS A 238 13.22 -15.53 -11.63
C LYS A 238 11.88 -14.82 -11.45
N ALA A 239 10.83 -15.54 -11.05
CA ALA A 239 9.51 -14.96 -10.78
C ALA A 239 9.58 -13.95 -9.62
N LEU A 240 10.35 -14.28 -8.58
CA LEU A 240 10.57 -13.40 -7.44
C LEU A 240 11.28 -12.10 -7.85
N VAL A 241 12.37 -12.18 -8.62
CA VAL A 241 13.09 -11.00 -9.10
C VAL A 241 12.23 -10.14 -10.03
N LEU A 242 11.47 -10.77 -10.94
CA LEU A 242 10.57 -10.05 -11.83
C LEU A 242 9.42 -9.38 -11.04
N GLY A 243 8.84 -10.08 -10.05
CA GLY A 243 7.82 -9.51 -9.18
C GLY A 243 8.32 -8.33 -8.36
N ALA A 244 9.52 -8.42 -7.80
CA ALA A 244 10.19 -7.32 -7.11
C ALA A 244 10.49 -6.16 -8.08
N GLY A 245 10.96 -6.46 -9.29
CA GLY A 245 11.19 -5.47 -10.34
C GLY A 245 9.91 -4.73 -10.75
N LEU A 246 8.80 -5.46 -10.91
CA LEU A 246 7.48 -4.85 -11.13
C LEU A 246 7.09 -3.88 -10.00
N ARG A 247 7.43 -4.17 -8.76
CA ARG A 247 7.07 -3.36 -7.60
C ARG A 247 7.94 -2.10 -7.45
N LEU A 248 9.19 -2.13 -7.92
CA LEU A 248 10.19 -1.10 -7.61
C LEU A 248 9.76 0.30 -8.08
N GLY A 249 9.58 0.49 -9.37
CA GLY A 249 9.26 1.81 -9.95
C GLY A 249 7.84 2.25 -9.63
N GLU A 250 6.91 1.29 -9.56
CA GLU A 250 5.55 1.58 -9.11
C GLU A 250 5.54 2.18 -7.71
N ASN A 251 6.25 1.57 -6.76
CA ASN A 251 6.26 2.03 -5.38
C ASN A 251 7.03 3.35 -5.21
N ILE A 252 8.21 3.49 -5.83
CA ILE A 252 8.98 4.74 -5.83
C ILE A 252 8.14 5.89 -6.38
N SER A 253 7.53 5.72 -7.57
CA SER A 253 6.74 6.78 -8.19
C SER A 253 5.53 7.17 -7.36
N TYR A 254 4.89 6.23 -6.67
CA TYR A 254 3.77 6.53 -5.77
C TYR A 254 4.19 7.49 -4.65
N TYR A 255 5.32 7.20 -3.96
CA TYR A 255 5.77 8.06 -2.87
C TYR A 255 6.34 9.39 -3.35
N ILE A 256 6.88 9.44 -4.56
CA ILE A 256 7.26 10.72 -5.18
C ILE A 256 6.01 11.57 -5.48
N LEU A 257 4.99 10.97 -6.07
CA LEU A 257 3.74 11.69 -6.41
C LEU A 257 2.94 12.11 -5.16
N THR A 258 2.96 11.32 -4.08
CA THR A 258 2.08 11.58 -2.93
C THR A 258 2.80 12.25 -1.75
N VAL A 259 4.08 11.97 -1.53
CA VAL A 259 4.83 12.50 -0.39
C VAL A 259 5.81 13.59 -0.83
N PHE A 260 6.72 13.28 -1.76
CA PHE A 260 7.73 14.25 -2.17
C PHE A 260 7.12 15.45 -2.89
N SER A 261 6.09 15.24 -3.73
CA SER A 261 5.42 16.36 -4.42
C SER A 261 4.76 17.34 -3.46
N LEU A 262 4.25 16.88 -2.29
CA LEU A 262 3.75 17.80 -1.26
C LEU A 262 4.87 18.67 -0.68
N THR A 263 6.01 18.06 -0.34
CA THR A 263 7.18 18.79 0.14
C THR A 263 7.68 19.78 -0.92
N TYR A 264 7.75 19.36 -2.18
CA TYR A 264 8.17 20.20 -3.29
C TYR A 264 7.24 21.40 -3.48
N LEU A 265 5.93 21.19 -3.45
CA LEU A 265 4.95 22.28 -3.60
C LEU A 265 5.04 23.31 -2.47
N VAL A 266 5.15 22.84 -1.20
CA VAL A 266 5.12 23.73 -0.04
C VAL A 266 6.49 24.39 0.18
N ASP A 267 7.57 23.62 0.17
CA ASP A 267 8.90 24.11 0.60
C ASP A 267 9.71 24.71 -0.55
N VAL A 268 9.44 24.30 -1.80
CA VAL A 268 10.20 24.75 -2.98
C VAL A 268 9.41 25.73 -3.84
N SER A 269 8.15 25.36 -4.19
CA SER A 269 7.31 26.21 -5.03
C SER A 269 6.52 27.25 -4.21
N HIS A 270 6.61 27.21 -2.86
CA HIS A 270 5.95 28.13 -1.94
C HIS A 270 4.43 28.19 -2.11
N GLU A 271 3.85 27.10 -2.57
CA GLU A 271 2.41 26.94 -2.69
C GLU A 271 1.76 26.74 -1.33
N SER A 272 0.49 27.14 -1.21
CA SER A 272 -0.24 26.88 0.04
C SER A 272 -0.44 25.39 0.25
N ARG A 273 -0.34 24.96 1.52
CA ARG A 273 -0.61 23.57 1.90
C ARG A 273 -1.99 23.09 1.43
N SER A 274 -2.98 23.99 1.40
CA SER A 274 -4.34 23.67 0.92
C SER A 274 -4.36 23.33 -0.58
N VAL A 275 -3.65 24.07 -1.42
CA VAL A 275 -3.53 23.77 -2.85
C VAL A 275 -2.88 22.42 -3.07
N ALA A 276 -1.78 22.14 -2.39
CA ALA A 276 -1.05 20.87 -2.51
C ALA A 276 -1.92 19.68 -2.08
N LEU A 277 -2.60 19.77 -0.93
CA LEU A 277 -3.47 18.70 -0.43
C LEU A 277 -4.70 18.49 -1.33
N ASN A 278 -5.35 19.57 -1.78
CA ASN A 278 -6.52 19.46 -2.66
C ASN A 278 -6.15 18.81 -4.01
N ALA A 279 -5.01 19.16 -4.59
CA ALA A 279 -4.54 18.55 -5.82
C ALA A 279 -4.27 17.04 -5.64
N LEU A 280 -3.67 16.65 -4.51
CA LEU A 280 -3.47 15.24 -4.18
C LEU A 280 -4.78 14.49 -3.98
N LEU A 281 -5.75 15.07 -3.27
CA LEU A 281 -7.07 14.46 -3.05
C LEU A 281 -7.84 14.27 -4.36
N ILE A 282 -7.80 15.26 -5.27
CA ILE A 282 -8.39 15.12 -6.60
C ILE A 282 -7.70 13.98 -7.37
N GLY A 283 -6.37 13.94 -7.34
CA GLY A 283 -5.59 12.86 -7.95
C GLY A 283 -5.95 11.49 -7.39
N ALA A 284 -6.07 11.36 -6.07
CA ALA A 284 -6.46 10.11 -5.40
C ALA A 284 -7.90 9.69 -5.78
N ALA A 285 -8.83 10.63 -5.86
CA ALA A 285 -10.20 10.34 -6.28
C ALA A 285 -10.26 9.83 -7.74
N VAL A 286 -9.51 10.44 -8.66
CA VAL A 286 -9.40 9.95 -10.04
C VAL A 286 -8.71 8.59 -10.08
N GLN A 287 -7.65 8.39 -9.31
CA GLN A 287 -6.91 7.13 -9.25
C GLN A 287 -7.78 5.97 -8.75
N PHE A 288 -8.68 6.21 -7.80
CA PHE A 288 -9.62 5.19 -7.31
C PHE A 288 -10.39 4.51 -8.44
N PHE A 289 -10.85 5.28 -9.42
CA PHE A 289 -11.54 4.74 -10.60
C PHE A 289 -10.58 4.27 -11.69
N ALA A 290 -9.44 4.94 -11.86
CA ALA A 290 -8.46 4.58 -12.88
C ALA A 290 -7.87 3.18 -12.65
N ILE A 291 -7.59 2.78 -11.41
CA ILE A 291 -7.02 1.48 -11.06
C ILE A 291 -7.86 0.33 -11.64
N PRO A 292 -9.16 0.16 -11.32
CA PRO A 292 -9.94 -0.95 -11.86
C PRO A 292 -10.19 -0.84 -13.37
N LEU A 293 -10.31 0.37 -13.92
CA LEU A 293 -10.49 0.56 -15.37
C LEU A 293 -9.25 0.14 -16.16
N LEU A 294 -8.06 0.50 -15.71
CA LEU A 294 -6.80 0.13 -16.34
C LEU A 294 -6.47 -1.36 -16.14
N ALA A 295 -6.87 -1.93 -15.01
CA ALA A 295 -6.81 -3.37 -14.81
C ALA A 295 -7.76 -4.11 -15.78
N LEU A 296 -8.98 -3.63 -15.97
CA LEU A 296 -9.92 -4.17 -16.97
C LEU A 296 -9.35 -4.04 -18.41
N LEU A 297 -8.67 -2.93 -18.71
CA LEU A 297 -7.97 -2.78 -19.97
C LEU A 297 -6.89 -3.86 -20.13
N SER A 298 -6.14 -4.16 -19.06
CA SER A 298 -5.14 -5.22 -19.07
C SER A 298 -5.72 -6.63 -19.25
N ASP A 299 -6.96 -6.84 -18.84
CA ASP A 299 -7.70 -8.07 -19.12
C ASP A 299 -8.02 -8.23 -20.62
N ARG A 300 -8.10 -7.11 -21.37
CA ARG A 300 -8.43 -7.13 -22.80
C ARG A 300 -7.21 -7.16 -23.71
N ILE A 301 -6.16 -6.38 -23.41
CA ILE A 301 -5.01 -6.21 -24.30
C ILE A 301 -3.72 -6.86 -23.78
N GLY A 302 -3.73 -7.37 -22.54
CA GLY A 302 -2.59 -8.01 -21.88
C GLY A 302 -2.05 -7.24 -20.69
N ARG A 303 -1.41 -7.96 -19.75
CA ARG A 303 -0.79 -7.36 -18.56
C ARG A 303 0.41 -6.49 -18.92
N ARG A 304 1.27 -7.05 -19.77
CA ARG A 304 2.54 -6.42 -20.19
C ARG A 304 2.35 -5.05 -20.83
N PRO A 305 1.51 -4.86 -21.87
CA PRO A 305 1.42 -3.58 -22.56
C PRO A 305 0.84 -2.47 -21.67
N VAL A 306 -0.18 -2.77 -20.84
CA VAL A 306 -0.76 -1.75 -19.94
C VAL A 306 0.22 -1.36 -18.86
N TYR A 307 0.89 -2.34 -18.25
CA TYR A 307 1.90 -2.09 -17.24
C TYR A 307 3.10 -1.29 -17.80
N ALA A 308 3.61 -1.68 -18.96
CA ALA A 308 4.73 -1.02 -19.63
C ALA A 308 4.38 0.42 -20.03
N LEU A 309 3.13 0.67 -20.51
CA LEU A 309 2.64 2.01 -20.79
C LEU A 309 2.68 2.91 -19.55
N GLY A 310 2.20 2.40 -18.41
CA GLY A 310 2.28 3.12 -17.12
C GLY A 310 3.71 3.42 -16.71
N ALA A 311 4.58 2.40 -16.76
CA ALA A 311 5.96 2.49 -16.34
C ALA A 311 6.79 3.48 -17.20
N PHE A 312 6.79 3.30 -18.51
CA PHE A 312 7.53 4.20 -19.40
C PHE A 312 6.85 5.58 -19.50
N GLY A 313 5.52 5.63 -19.41
CA GLY A 313 4.77 6.89 -19.31
C GLY A 313 5.21 7.70 -18.09
N LEU A 314 5.33 7.09 -16.91
CA LEU A 314 5.84 7.76 -15.71
C LEU A 314 7.32 8.09 -15.79
N ALA A 315 8.13 7.25 -16.44
CA ALA A 315 9.55 7.56 -16.67
C ALA A 315 9.72 8.88 -17.44
N ILE A 316 8.86 9.13 -18.42
CA ILE A 316 8.83 10.39 -19.19
C ILE A 316 8.13 11.50 -18.40
N TRP A 317 6.98 11.18 -17.77
CA TRP A 317 6.18 12.16 -17.03
C TRP A 317 6.93 12.79 -15.87
N GLY A 318 7.88 12.07 -15.25
CA GLY A 318 8.72 12.59 -14.18
C GLY A 318 9.44 13.89 -14.55
N PHE A 319 9.84 14.07 -15.81
CA PHE A 319 10.48 15.29 -16.28
C PHE A 319 9.49 16.45 -16.51
N VAL A 320 8.24 16.13 -16.83
CA VAL A 320 7.17 17.13 -17.03
C VAL A 320 6.54 17.53 -15.68
N LEU A 321 6.44 16.57 -14.75
CA LEU A 321 5.80 16.70 -13.45
C LEU A 321 6.29 17.95 -12.70
N PHE A 322 7.59 18.07 -12.48
CA PHE A 322 8.15 19.16 -11.67
C PHE A 322 8.04 20.55 -12.33
N GLY A 323 8.06 20.59 -13.66
CA GLY A 323 7.77 21.82 -14.38
C GLY A 323 6.33 22.32 -14.17
N LEU A 324 5.37 21.40 -14.15
CA LEU A 324 3.97 21.72 -13.86
C LEU A 324 3.73 22.06 -12.39
N LEU A 325 4.38 21.34 -11.45
CA LEU A 325 4.29 21.61 -10.02
C LEU A 325 4.86 22.99 -9.66
N GLY A 326 5.95 23.42 -10.32
CA GLY A 326 6.56 24.73 -10.11
C GLY A 326 5.93 25.88 -10.90
N SER A 327 4.82 25.66 -11.59
CA SER A 327 4.22 26.67 -12.49
C SER A 327 3.45 27.79 -11.79
N GLY A 328 3.12 27.64 -10.48
CA GLY A 328 2.27 28.57 -9.75
C GLY A 328 0.79 28.55 -10.18
N ASN A 329 0.40 27.59 -11.02
CA ASN A 329 -0.97 27.49 -11.53
C ASN A 329 -1.67 26.24 -10.96
N ASN A 330 -2.75 26.44 -10.21
CA ASN A 330 -3.50 25.36 -9.58
C ASN A 330 -3.97 24.27 -10.55
N GLY A 331 -4.40 24.66 -11.76
CA GLY A 331 -4.81 23.69 -12.79
C GLY A 331 -3.66 22.82 -13.29
N SER A 332 -2.47 23.41 -13.47
CA SER A 332 -1.25 22.70 -13.84
C SER A 332 -0.80 21.73 -12.74
N ILE A 333 -0.88 22.15 -11.48
CA ILE A 333 -0.56 21.33 -10.30
C ILE A 333 -1.49 20.12 -10.21
N VAL A 334 -2.80 20.34 -10.35
CA VAL A 334 -3.80 19.25 -10.36
C VAL A 334 -3.54 18.31 -11.53
N LEU A 335 -3.31 18.84 -12.74
CA LEU A 335 -3.01 18.04 -13.92
C LEU A 335 -1.76 17.17 -13.72
N ALA A 336 -0.70 17.74 -13.13
CA ALA A 336 0.54 17.04 -12.86
C ALA A 336 0.33 15.79 -12.00
N LEU A 337 -0.41 15.92 -10.90
CA LEU A 337 -0.70 14.83 -9.99
C LEU A 337 -1.73 13.84 -10.54
N VAL A 338 -2.79 14.32 -11.18
CA VAL A 338 -3.83 13.46 -11.79
C VAL A 338 -3.22 12.57 -12.87
N VAL A 339 -2.47 13.12 -13.82
CA VAL A 339 -1.85 12.32 -14.90
C VAL A 339 -0.82 11.37 -14.31
N GLY A 340 0.02 11.82 -13.37
CA GLY A 340 0.98 10.96 -12.68
C GLY A 340 0.31 9.78 -11.99
N LEU A 341 -0.77 10.01 -11.24
CA LEU A 341 -1.51 8.98 -10.52
C LEU A 341 -2.32 8.06 -11.45
N VAL A 342 -2.78 8.55 -12.60
CA VAL A 342 -3.39 7.68 -13.64
C VAL A 342 -2.35 6.77 -14.28
N LEU A 343 -1.17 7.28 -14.63
CA LEU A 343 -0.07 6.46 -15.15
C LEU A 343 0.42 5.45 -14.12
N HIS A 344 0.50 5.85 -12.84
CA HIS A 344 0.73 4.91 -11.74
C HIS A 344 -0.36 3.84 -11.68
N GLY A 345 -1.64 4.21 -11.84
CA GLY A 345 -2.77 3.29 -11.92
C GLY A 345 -2.64 2.26 -13.04
N ALA A 346 -1.98 2.60 -14.16
CA ALA A 346 -1.71 1.67 -15.25
C ALA A 346 -0.66 0.60 -14.89
N MET A 347 0.22 0.88 -13.92
CA MET A 347 1.07 -0.15 -13.31
C MET A 347 0.32 -0.86 -12.19
N TYR A 348 -0.22 -0.13 -11.23
CA TYR A 348 -0.76 -0.64 -9.99
C TYR A 348 -2.02 -1.50 -10.19
N GLY A 349 -2.91 -1.12 -11.11
CA GLY A 349 -4.13 -1.88 -11.40
C GLY A 349 -3.86 -3.32 -11.85
N PRO A 350 -3.12 -3.57 -12.94
CA PRO A 350 -2.81 -4.92 -13.39
C PRO A 350 -1.81 -5.66 -12.50
N GLN A 351 -1.00 -4.97 -11.69
CA GLN A 351 0.08 -5.55 -10.88
C GLN A 351 -0.40 -6.70 -9.99
N ALA A 352 -1.58 -6.55 -9.37
CA ALA A 352 -2.15 -7.54 -8.47
C ALA A 352 -2.31 -8.90 -9.15
N ALA A 353 -2.98 -8.95 -10.31
CA ALA A 353 -3.13 -10.17 -11.08
C ALA A 353 -1.77 -10.62 -11.66
N PHE A 354 -1.00 -9.69 -12.21
CA PHE A 354 0.27 -10.00 -12.86
C PHE A 354 1.25 -10.71 -11.91
N ILE A 355 1.46 -10.20 -10.69
CA ILE A 355 2.34 -10.86 -9.71
C ILE A 355 1.74 -12.20 -9.26
N THR A 356 0.42 -12.27 -9.02
CA THR A 356 -0.27 -13.51 -8.63
C THR A 356 -0.05 -14.62 -9.66
N GLU A 357 -0.12 -14.28 -10.93
CA GLU A 357 0.02 -15.17 -12.09
C GLU A 357 1.49 -15.64 -12.33
N LEU A 358 2.47 -15.16 -11.55
CA LEU A 358 3.86 -15.64 -11.63
C LEU A 358 4.13 -16.89 -10.78
N PHE A 359 3.25 -17.22 -9.81
CA PHE A 359 3.50 -18.25 -8.81
C PHE A 359 2.43 -19.35 -8.83
N PRO A 360 2.85 -20.65 -8.72
CA PRO A 360 1.91 -21.77 -8.59
C PRO A 360 1.16 -21.73 -7.24
N THR A 361 -0.03 -22.31 -7.19
CA THR A 361 -0.96 -22.24 -6.05
C THR A 361 -0.30 -22.60 -4.72
N ARG A 362 0.53 -23.64 -4.70
CA ARG A 362 1.21 -24.19 -3.52
C ARG A 362 2.08 -23.19 -2.74
N ILE A 363 2.71 -22.25 -3.46
CA ILE A 363 3.65 -21.26 -2.91
C ILE A 363 3.24 -19.82 -3.26
N ARG A 364 2.01 -19.62 -3.73
CA ARG A 364 1.56 -18.34 -4.29
C ARG A 364 1.52 -17.23 -3.25
N TYR A 365 0.97 -17.50 -2.07
CA TYR A 365 0.91 -16.47 -1.03
C TYR A 365 2.30 -16.03 -0.59
N SER A 366 3.20 -16.99 -0.34
CA SER A 366 4.61 -16.69 -0.01
C SER A 366 5.28 -15.92 -1.15
N GLY A 367 5.13 -16.38 -2.40
CA GLY A 367 5.74 -15.75 -3.56
C GLY A 367 5.27 -14.31 -3.77
N VAL A 368 3.96 -14.08 -3.74
CA VAL A 368 3.34 -12.77 -3.90
C VAL A 368 3.76 -11.83 -2.76
N SER A 369 3.69 -12.29 -1.51
CA SER A 369 4.03 -11.48 -0.34
C SER A 369 5.51 -11.11 -0.32
N ILE A 370 6.42 -12.05 -0.57
CA ILE A 370 7.87 -11.78 -0.59
C ILE A 370 8.22 -10.83 -1.75
N ALA A 371 7.73 -11.09 -2.97
CA ALA A 371 7.98 -10.23 -4.13
C ALA A 371 7.50 -8.79 -3.89
N TYR A 372 6.33 -8.63 -3.27
CA TYR A 372 5.77 -7.32 -2.99
C TYR A 372 6.52 -6.59 -1.88
N GLN A 373 6.88 -7.28 -0.79
CA GLN A 373 7.50 -6.64 0.37
C GLN A 373 9.02 -6.47 0.25
N LEU A 374 9.69 -7.22 -0.64
CA LEU A 374 11.14 -7.15 -0.82
C LEU A 374 11.63 -5.73 -1.16
N THR A 375 10.84 -4.98 -1.91
CA THR A 375 11.14 -3.61 -2.33
C THR A 375 10.60 -2.55 -1.38
N SER A 376 9.73 -2.90 -0.42
CA SER A 376 8.98 -1.93 0.38
C SER A 376 9.86 -1.00 1.23
N ILE A 377 11.00 -1.49 1.73
CA ILE A 377 11.94 -0.64 2.49
C ILE A 377 12.57 0.39 1.56
N VAL A 378 13.21 -0.08 0.48
CA VAL A 378 13.97 0.80 -0.43
C VAL A 378 13.04 1.72 -1.22
N ALA A 379 11.95 1.18 -1.74
CA ALA A 379 11.04 1.91 -2.59
C ALA A 379 9.96 2.68 -1.83
N GLY A 380 9.63 2.26 -0.61
CA GLY A 380 8.61 2.92 0.22
C GLY A 380 9.20 4.00 1.12
N SER A 381 9.99 3.60 2.13
CA SER A 381 10.46 4.54 3.16
C SER A 381 11.62 5.43 2.69
N LEU A 382 12.54 4.91 1.87
CA LEU A 382 13.72 5.67 1.43
C LEU A 382 13.46 6.56 0.22
N ALA A 383 12.45 6.28 -0.61
CA ALA A 383 12.23 7.02 -1.85
C ALA A 383 12.04 8.54 -1.64
N PRO A 384 11.19 9.02 -0.71
CA PRO A 384 11.07 10.46 -0.46
C PRO A 384 12.35 11.07 0.12
N ILE A 385 13.08 10.32 0.95
CA ILE A 385 14.35 10.76 1.56
C ILE A 385 15.42 10.94 0.48
N ILE A 386 15.55 9.95 -0.41
CA ILE A 386 16.48 9.99 -1.54
C ILE A 386 16.13 11.17 -2.45
N ALA A 387 14.84 11.37 -2.76
CA ALA A 387 14.39 12.47 -3.59
C ALA A 387 14.72 13.83 -2.98
N LEU A 388 14.48 14.00 -1.67
CA LEU A 388 14.80 15.24 -0.97
C LEU A 388 16.32 15.48 -0.93
N TRP A 389 17.12 14.43 -0.70
CA TRP A 389 18.58 14.51 -0.73
C TRP A 389 19.09 14.90 -2.13
N LEU A 390 18.57 14.28 -3.19
CA LEU A 390 18.92 14.60 -4.57
C LEU A 390 18.57 16.05 -4.90
N TYR A 391 17.38 16.50 -4.51
CA TYR A 391 16.97 17.89 -4.73
C TYR A 391 17.90 18.87 -4.02
N LYS A 392 18.20 18.65 -2.74
CA LYS A 392 19.10 19.53 -1.94
C LYS A 392 20.54 19.56 -2.46
N GLN A 393 21.04 18.40 -2.95
CA GLN A 393 22.42 18.29 -3.44
C GLN A 393 22.64 19.05 -4.75
N TYR A 394 21.62 19.08 -5.61
CA TYR A 394 21.76 19.63 -6.98
C TYR A 394 20.94 20.90 -7.21
N ASP A 395 20.18 21.33 -6.22
CA ASP A 395 19.21 22.46 -6.32
C ASP A 395 18.32 22.37 -7.58
N SER A 396 17.91 21.15 -7.90
CA SER A 396 17.17 20.82 -9.12
C SER A 396 16.31 19.58 -8.94
N ALA A 397 15.12 19.60 -9.53
CA ALA A 397 14.23 18.42 -9.57
C ALA A 397 14.65 17.40 -10.66
N THR A 398 15.58 17.74 -11.57
CA THR A 398 16.01 16.85 -12.65
C THR A 398 16.59 15.51 -12.13
N PRO A 399 17.47 15.48 -11.11
CA PRO A 399 17.95 14.21 -10.54
C PRO A 399 16.84 13.36 -9.94
N VAL A 400 15.79 13.99 -9.38
CA VAL A 400 14.62 13.26 -8.87
C VAL A 400 13.82 12.65 -10.04
N ALA A 401 13.64 13.38 -11.13
CA ALA A 401 13.01 12.87 -12.35
C ALA A 401 13.80 11.69 -12.95
N ILE A 402 15.14 11.77 -12.98
CA ILE A 402 16.00 10.66 -13.42
C ILE A 402 15.84 9.45 -12.49
N TYR A 403 15.83 9.64 -11.17
CA TYR A 403 15.63 8.57 -10.19
C TYR A 403 14.31 7.82 -10.42
N VAL A 404 13.19 8.55 -10.58
CA VAL A 404 11.89 7.99 -10.94
C VAL A 404 11.95 7.30 -12.30
N GLY A 405 12.58 7.94 -13.29
CA GLY A 405 12.72 7.43 -14.65
C GLY A 405 13.44 6.08 -14.70
N VAL A 406 14.58 5.96 -13.99
CA VAL A 406 15.34 4.70 -13.89
C VAL A 406 14.52 3.62 -13.18
N ALA A 407 13.89 3.95 -12.06
CA ALA A 407 13.08 2.99 -11.31
C ALA A 407 11.89 2.47 -12.14
N CYS A 408 11.18 3.37 -12.82
CA CYS A 408 10.07 3.01 -13.70
C CYS A 408 10.55 2.23 -14.95
N ALA A 409 11.71 2.55 -15.50
CA ALA A 409 12.30 1.78 -16.60
C ALA A 409 12.61 0.34 -16.16
N VAL A 410 13.17 0.13 -14.96
CA VAL A 410 13.38 -1.21 -14.39
C VAL A 410 12.07 -1.98 -14.30
N SER A 411 11.00 -1.33 -13.82
CA SER A 411 9.68 -1.97 -13.73
C SER A 411 9.07 -2.27 -15.10
N GLY A 412 9.21 -1.36 -16.07
CA GLY A 412 8.76 -1.57 -17.45
C GLY A 412 9.51 -2.72 -18.12
N ILE A 413 10.83 -2.79 -17.96
CA ILE A 413 11.66 -3.89 -18.47
C ILE A 413 11.27 -5.22 -17.79
N SER A 414 11.05 -5.21 -16.47
CA SER A 414 10.59 -6.40 -15.74
C SER A 414 9.25 -6.91 -16.28
N ALA A 415 8.32 -6.00 -16.61
CA ALA A 415 7.05 -6.36 -17.23
C ALA A 415 7.24 -6.98 -18.64
N LEU A 416 8.15 -6.43 -19.44
CA LEU A 416 8.44 -6.95 -20.78
C LEU A 416 9.16 -8.31 -20.75
N LEU A 417 10.00 -8.57 -19.73
CA LEU A 417 10.69 -9.84 -19.53
C LEU A 417 9.83 -10.92 -18.88
N ALA A 418 8.78 -10.52 -18.16
CA ALA A 418 7.81 -11.45 -17.62
C ALA A 418 6.98 -12.09 -18.75
N ARG A 419 6.49 -13.31 -18.52
CA ARG A 419 5.56 -13.96 -19.45
C ARG A 419 4.24 -13.19 -19.46
N GLU A 420 3.60 -13.04 -20.65
CA GLU A 420 2.21 -12.58 -20.68
C GLU A 420 1.29 -13.64 -20.06
N THR A 421 0.49 -13.22 -19.11
CA THR A 421 -0.31 -14.11 -18.26
C THR A 421 -1.81 -13.96 -18.46
N ARG A 422 -2.22 -13.08 -19.37
CA ARG A 422 -3.63 -12.86 -19.70
C ARG A 422 -4.32 -14.17 -20.09
N GLY A 423 -5.44 -14.47 -19.43
CA GLY A 423 -6.28 -15.62 -19.76
C GLY A 423 -5.75 -16.97 -19.31
N LEU A 424 -4.59 -17.03 -18.63
CA LEU A 424 -4.09 -18.27 -18.05
C LEU A 424 -4.96 -18.70 -16.86
N GLU A 425 -5.29 -19.99 -16.80
CA GLU A 425 -5.90 -20.56 -15.60
C GLU A 425 -4.84 -20.66 -14.49
N LEU A 426 -5.19 -20.16 -13.28
CA LEU A 426 -4.25 -20.18 -12.14
C LEU A 426 -3.85 -21.59 -11.73
N ALA A 427 -4.72 -22.58 -11.91
CA ALA A 427 -4.44 -23.98 -11.61
C ALA A 427 -3.38 -24.60 -12.56
N GLU A 428 -3.20 -24.03 -13.75
CA GLU A 428 -2.24 -24.52 -14.77
C GLU A 428 -0.83 -23.96 -14.57
N ILE A 429 -0.65 -23.02 -13.65
CA ILE A 429 0.66 -22.43 -13.34
C ILE A 429 1.44 -23.40 -12.46
N LYS A 430 2.39 -24.08 -13.09
CA LYS A 430 3.27 -25.08 -12.46
C LYS A 430 4.58 -24.46 -11.98
#